data_767043ac130b2e2fa203ff3f1f7a4b6c
#
_entry.id   767043ac130b2e2fa203ff3f1f7a4b6c
#
_cell.length_a   1.000
_cell.length_b   1.000
_cell.length_c   1.000
_cell.angle_alpha   90.00
_cell.angle_beta   90.00
_cell.angle_gamma   90.00
#
_symmetry.space_group_name_H-M   'P 1'
#
loop_
_entity.id
_entity.type
_entity.pdbx_description
1 polymer ?
#
loop_
_entity_poly.entity_id
_entity_poly.type
_entity_poly.pdbx_seq_one_letter_code
_entity_poly.pdbx_strand_id
1 'polypeptide(L)'
;MRDGEYLLWIYVWFYLAWGLNYSQKNFYQRTEIPYTAYTPEIFQEFVDDYITQLNRSYTPVNSINQDLIREETVRIYHQLSDSLGVHRPPHEHPRVKTMLFTPFISMVGVTGSMGPFFCEFTLNGDLLPVNYPATYAHELAHLLGITSEAEANFYAYQVCTRSEAMGIRFSGYFSILGLSLIHISEPTRLGMIS
;
A
#
# COMPACT_ATOMS: atom_id res chain seq x y z
N MET A 1 -20.89 32.65 13.99
CA MET A 1 -21.47 31.37 14.47
C MET A 1 -21.61 30.34 13.34
N ARG A 2 -21.93 30.74 12.10
CA ARG A 2 -22.12 29.79 10.97
C ARG A 2 -20.86 29.03 10.55
N ASP A 3 -19.66 29.64 10.64
CA ASP A 3 -18.42 29.02 10.16
C ASP A 3 -17.98 27.83 11.05
N GLY A 4 -18.21 27.91 12.34
CA GLY A 4 -17.93 26.81 13.28
C GLY A 4 -18.85 25.60 13.08
N GLU A 5 -20.08 25.82 12.65
CA GLU A 5 -21.03 24.73 12.37
C GLU A 5 -20.59 23.93 11.14
N TYR A 6 -20.10 24.58 10.08
CA TYR A 6 -19.59 23.88 8.90
C TYR A 6 -18.38 23.03 9.21
N LEU A 7 -17.43 23.54 10.00
CA LEU A 7 -16.25 22.78 10.43
C LEU A 7 -16.64 21.56 11.26
N LEU A 8 -17.64 21.72 12.16
CA LEU A 8 -18.16 20.60 12.94
C LEU A 8 -18.79 19.52 12.04
N TRP A 9 -19.58 19.91 11.05
CA TRP A 9 -20.19 18.96 10.11
C TRP A 9 -19.15 18.25 9.24
N ILE A 10 -18.10 18.94 8.78
CA ILE A 10 -16.99 18.33 8.06
C ILE A 10 -16.29 17.29 8.93
N TYR A 11 -16.03 17.64 10.20
CA TYR A 11 -15.42 16.72 11.17
C TYR A 11 -16.28 15.48 11.41
N VAL A 12 -17.57 15.67 11.67
CA VAL A 12 -18.50 14.56 11.88
C VAL A 12 -18.58 13.67 10.63
N TRP A 13 -18.66 14.28 9.46
CA TRP A 13 -18.69 13.54 8.19
C TRP A 13 -17.40 12.74 7.96
N PHE A 14 -16.24 13.35 8.19
CA PHE A 14 -14.96 12.65 8.10
C PHE A 14 -14.91 11.44 9.06
N TYR A 15 -15.34 11.64 10.31
CA TYR A 15 -15.35 10.58 11.30
C TYR A 15 -16.27 9.41 10.92
N LEU A 16 -17.46 9.71 10.40
CA LEU A 16 -18.41 8.69 9.96
C LEU A 16 -17.98 7.98 8.68
N ALA A 17 -17.37 8.71 7.75
CA ALA A 17 -16.95 8.16 6.45
C ALA A 17 -15.64 7.35 6.55
N TRP A 18 -14.70 7.79 7.37
CA TRP A 18 -13.36 7.21 7.41
C TRP A 18 -12.79 6.99 8.82
N GLY A 19 -13.07 7.90 9.75
CA GLY A 19 -12.46 7.92 11.08
C GLY A 19 -12.65 6.64 11.88
N LEU A 20 -13.75 5.93 11.65
CA LEU A 20 -14.02 4.62 12.27
C LEU A 20 -12.98 3.56 11.91
N ASN A 21 -12.33 3.68 10.75
CA ASN A 21 -11.30 2.73 10.32
C ASN A 21 -10.04 2.76 11.22
N TYR A 22 -9.77 3.88 11.92
CA TYR A 22 -8.68 3.95 12.89
C TYR A 22 -8.89 3.10 14.13
N SER A 23 -10.12 2.64 14.36
CA SER A 23 -10.47 1.74 15.47
C SER A 23 -10.47 0.27 15.05
N GLN A 24 -10.10 -0.05 13.83
CA GLN A 24 -10.06 -1.42 13.34
C GLN A 24 -8.94 -2.23 14.02
N LYS A 25 -9.16 -3.53 14.08
CA LYS A 25 -8.14 -4.49 14.51
C LYS A 25 -6.96 -4.45 13.55
N ASN A 26 -5.75 -4.59 14.08
CA ASN A 26 -4.55 -4.74 13.27
C ASN A 26 -4.50 -6.10 12.54
N PHE A 27 -3.53 -6.28 11.65
CA PHE A 27 -3.35 -7.50 10.87
C PHE A 27 -3.39 -8.77 11.73
N TYR A 28 -2.62 -8.83 12.79
CA TYR A 28 -2.53 -10.02 13.67
C TYR A 28 -3.86 -10.36 14.33
N GLN A 29 -4.61 -9.34 14.71
CA GLN A 29 -5.93 -9.50 15.34
C GLN A 29 -7.03 -9.89 14.34
N ARG A 30 -6.88 -9.51 13.06
CA ARG A 30 -7.84 -9.87 12.01
C ARG A 30 -7.62 -11.27 11.48
N THR A 31 -6.35 -11.66 11.33
CA THR A 31 -5.96 -12.96 10.75
C THR A 31 -5.77 -14.06 11.80
N GLU A 32 -5.77 -13.70 13.08
CA GLU A 32 -5.49 -14.61 14.20
C GLU A 32 -4.07 -15.25 14.13
N ILE A 33 -3.19 -14.69 13.29
CA ILE A 33 -1.79 -15.12 13.21
C ILE A 33 -1.05 -14.57 14.43
N PRO A 34 -0.37 -15.42 15.23
CA PRO A 34 0.37 -14.93 16.37
C PRO A 34 1.57 -14.10 15.94
N TYR A 35 1.80 -12.98 16.62
CA TYR A 35 3.05 -12.24 16.44
C TYR A 35 4.21 -13.09 16.95
N THR A 36 5.19 -13.31 16.10
CA THR A 36 6.42 -14.01 16.46
C THR A 36 7.61 -13.09 16.21
N ALA A 37 8.42 -12.86 17.24
CA ALA A 37 9.66 -12.12 17.07
C ALA A 37 10.62 -12.94 16.19
N TYR A 38 11.26 -12.27 15.25
CA TYR A 38 12.26 -12.90 14.39
C TYR A 38 13.65 -12.81 15.03
N THR A 39 14.48 -13.82 14.75
CA THR A 39 15.91 -13.79 15.10
C THR A 39 16.73 -13.19 13.95
N PRO A 40 17.97 -12.74 14.20
CA PRO A 40 18.83 -12.24 13.13
C PRO A 40 19.02 -13.25 11.98
N GLU A 41 19.09 -14.54 12.31
CA GLU A 41 19.27 -15.63 11.33
C GLU A 41 18.04 -15.74 10.41
N ILE A 42 16.83 -15.74 10.97
CA ILE A 42 15.57 -15.78 10.20
C ILE A 42 15.45 -14.52 9.33
N PHE A 43 15.87 -13.37 9.85
CA PHE A 43 15.87 -12.14 9.06
C PHE A 43 16.85 -12.21 7.89
N GLN A 44 18.06 -12.76 8.11
CA GLN A 44 19.04 -12.92 7.04
C GLN A 44 18.53 -13.88 5.95
N GLU A 45 17.94 -15.01 6.33
CA GLU A 45 17.33 -15.94 5.38
C GLU A 45 16.24 -15.28 4.55
N PHE A 46 15.38 -14.48 5.19
CA PHE A 46 14.36 -13.68 4.49
C PHE A 46 14.99 -12.71 3.50
N VAL A 47 16.06 -11.99 3.88
CA VAL A 47 16.73 -11.03 3.00
C VAL A 47 17.35 -11.73 1.79
N ASP A 48 17.99 -12.88 2.00
CA ASP A 48 18.63 -13.66 0.93
C ASP A 48 17.59 -14.19 -0.08
N ASP A 49 16.46 -14.71 0.40
CA ASP A 49 15.34 -15.10 -0.47
C ASP A 49 14.74 -13.90 -1.19
N TYR A 50 14.49 -12.82 -0.46
CA TYR A 50 13.95 -11.58 -1.04
C TYR A 50 14.81 -11.06 -2.20
N ILE A 51 16.13 -10.96 -2.02
CA ILE A 51 17.06 -10.51 -3.06
C ILE A 51 17.05 -11.48 -4.25
N THR A 52 16.95 -12.77 -3.97
CA THR A 52 16.86 -13.80 -5.01
C THR A 52 15.59 -13.63 -5.84
N GLN A 53 14.44 -13.40 -5.20
CA GLN A 53 13.17 -13.19 -5.88
C GLN A 53 13.13 -11.85 -6.64
N LEU A 54 13.67 -10.78 -6.04
CA LEU A 54 13.80 -9.48 -6.70
C LEU A 54 14.58 -9.62 -8.02
N ASN A 55 15.74 -10.28 -7.98
CA ASN A 55 16.57 -10.49 -9.17
C ASN A 55 15.88 -11.39 -10.21
N ARG A 56 15.17 -12.43 -9.78
CA ARG A 56 14.42 -13.31 -10.69
C ARG A 56 13.23 -12.61 -11.35
N SER A 57 12.61 -11.66 -10.66
CA SER A 57 11.46 -10.92 -11.18
C SER A 57 11.88 -9.71 -12.04
N TYR A 58 13.17 -9.39 -12.09
CA TYR A 58 13.64 -8.22 -12.83
C TYR A 58 13.16 -8.22 -14.27
N THR A 59 12.53 -7.13 -14.64
CA THR A 59 12.10 -6.87 -16.02
C THR A 59 12.09 -5.36 -16.26
N PRO A 60 12.52 -4.88 -17.45
CA PRO A 60 12.37 -3.48 -17.80
C PRO A 60 10.89 -3.09 -17.86
N VAL A 61 10.46 -2.15 -17.02
CA VAL A 61 9.10 -1.61 -17.02
C VAL A 61 9.13 -0.21 -17.63
N ASN A 62 8.88 -0.11 -18.92
CA ASN A 62 8.98 1.13 -19.69
C ASN A 62 7.63 1.83 -19.90
N SER A 63 6.52 1.15 -19.63
CA SER A 63 5.18 1.69 -19.84
C SER A 63 4.21 1.16 -18.79
N ILE A 64 3.14 1.92 -18.57
CA ILE A 64 2.07 1.56 -17.64
C ILE A 64 0.86 1.09 -18.44
N ASN A 65 0.44 -0.15 -18.23
CA ASN A 65 -0.88 -0.63 -18.63
C ASN A 65 -1.80 -0.59 -17.43
N GLN A 66 -2.53 0.51 -17.26
CA GLN A 66 -3.37 0.75 -16.09
C GLN A 66 -4.51 -0.27 -15.98
N ASP A 67 -5.07 -0.72 -17.10
CA ASP A 67 -6.15 -1.70 -17.10
C ASP A 67 -5.66 -3.06 -16.60
N LEU A 68 -4.54 -3.54 -17.12
CA LEU A 68 -3.92 -4.78 -16.66
C LEU A 68 -3.57 -4.72 -15.16
N ILE A 69 -2.97 -3.62 -14.71
CA ILE A 69 -2.59 -3.45 -13.30
C ILE A 69 -3.83 -3.49 -12.41
N ARG A 70 -4.89 -2.79 -12.80
CA ARG A 70 -6.16 -2.78 -12.08
C ARG A 70 -6.78 -4.17 -11.99
N GLU A 71 -6.94 -4.84 -13.11
CA GLU A 71 -7.57 -6.16 -13.21
C GLU A 71 -6.81 -7.19 -12.37
N GLU A 72 -5.49 -7.27 -12.55
CA GLU A 72 -4.63 -8.19 -11.81
C GLU A 72 -4.66 -7.91 -10.30
N THR A 73 -4.48 -6.65 -9.91
CA THR A 73 -4.46 -6.27 -8.50
C THR A 73 -5.79 -6.59 -7.82
N VAL A 74 -6.91 -6.23 -8.43
CA VAL A 74 -8.25 -6.52 -7.90
C VAL A 74 -8.48 -8.03 -7.83
N ARG A 75 -8.13 -8.78 -8.88
CA ARG A 75 -8.24 -10.24 -8.91
C ARG A 75 -7.49 -10.89 -7.75
N ILE A 76 -6.24 -10.47 -7.51
CA ILE A 76 -5.41 -11.05 -6.46
C ILE A 76 -5.92 -10.65 -5.07
N TYR A 77 -6.37 -9.40 -4.88
CA TYR A 77 -7.03 -9.00 -3.64
C TYR A 77 -8.26 -9.87 -3.34
N HIS A 78 -9.09 -10.17 -4.34
CA HIS A 78 -10.23 -11.08 -4.15
C HIS A 78 -9.80 -12.48 -3.69
N GLN A 79 -8.68 -12.99 -4.19
CA GLN A 79 -8.14 -14.29 -3.79
C GLN A 79 -7.55 -14.29 -2.37
N LEU A 80 -6.95 -13.17 -1.97
CA LEU A 80 -6.23 -13.06 -0.70
C LEU A 80 -7.04 -12.42 0.43
N SER A 81 -8.21 -11.84 0.15
CA SER A 81 -8.97 -11.06 1.12
C SER A 81 -9.24 -11.81 2.42
N ASP A 82 -9.63 -13.07 2.34
CA ASP A 82 -9.91 -13.89 3.52
C ASP A 82 -8.63 -14.18 4.33
N SER A 83 -7.52 -14.47 3.67
CA SER A 83 -6.23 -14.75 4.32
C SER A 83 -5.54 -13.50 4.87
N LEU A 84 -5.79 -12.35 4.26
CA LEU A 84 -5.27 -11.05 4.70
C LEU A 84 -6.18 -10.36 5.73
N GLY A 85 -7.37 -10.90 5.96
CA GLY A 85 -8.35 -10.31 6.86
C GLY A 85 -8.81 -8.93 6.42
N VAL A 86 -8.98 -8.70 5.11
CA VAL A 86 -9.45 -7.44 4.53
C VAL A 86 -10.72 -7.63 3.75
N HIS A 87 -11.47 -6.55 3.57
CA HIS A 87 -12.64 -6.56 2.72
C HIS A 87 -12.25 -6.82 1.25
N ARG A 88 -13.12 -7.48 0.53
CA ARG A 88 -12.96 -7.64 -0.92
C ARG A 88 -13.11 -6.29 -1.60
N PRO A 89 -12.28 -5.98 -2.62
CA PRO A 89 -12.45 -4.75 -3.37
C PRO A 89 -13.90 -4.59 -3.82
N PRO A 90 -14.48 -3.38 -3.68
CA PRO A 90 -15.78 -3.12 -4.25
C PRO A 90 -15.68 -3.27 -5.76
N HIS A 91 -16.58 -4.07 -6.29
CA HIS A 91 -16.79 -4.37 -7.71
C HIS A 91 -15.86 -3.72 -8.73
N GLU A 92 -15.63 -4.43 -9.73
CA GLU A 92 -14.92 -4.31 -11.01
C GLU A 92 -14.02 -3.08 -11.26
N HIS A 93 -14.29 -1.90 -10.70
CA HIS A 93 -13.54 -0.68 -11.01
C HIS A 93 -13.43 0.28 -9.83
N PRO A 94 -12.41 0.15 -8.96
CA PRO A 94 -12.07 1.21 -8.02
C PRO A 94 -11.84 2.53 -8.77
N ARG A 95 -12.41 3.62 -8.26
CA ARG A 95 -12.23 4.92 -8.89
C ARG A 95 -10.82 5.43 -8.62
N VAL A 96 -10.04 5.52 -9.67
CA VAL A 96 -8.68 6.03 -9.65
C VAL A 96 -8.61 7.30 -10.48
N LYS A 97 -8.02 8.34 -9.93
CA LYS A 97 -7.78 9.61 -10.61
C LYS A 97 -6.30 9.95 -10.59
N THR A 98 -5.87 10.74 -11.55
CA THR A 98 -4.56 11.37 -11.49
C THR A 98 -4.62 12.60 -10.61
N MET A 99 -3.63 12.80 -9.75
CA MET A 99 -3.53 13.98 -8.88
C MET A 99 -3.48 15.26 -9.71
N LEU A 100 -4.22 16.26 -9.24
CA LEU A 100 -4.05 17.62 -9.74
C LEU A 100 -2.74 18.20 -9.17
N PHE A 101 -2.10 19.11 -9.92
CA PHE A 101 -0.84 19.75 -9.52
C PHE A 101 0.31 18.75 -9.28
N THR A 102 0.36 17.67 -10.05
CA THR A 102 1.36 16.62 -9.99
C THR A 102 2.80 17.14 -9.74
N PRO A 103 3.33 18.18 -10.45
CA PRO A 103 4.70 18.63 -10.22
C PRO A 103 4.96 19.13 -8.78
N PHE A 104 4.01 19.80 -8.16
CA PHE A 104 4.15 20.26 -6.77
C PHE A 104 4.07 19.11 -5.77
N ILE A 105 3.19 18.15 -6.04
CA ILE A 105 2.98 16.98 -5.19
C ILE A 105 4.21 16.05 -5.28
N SER A 106 4.81 15.93 -6.46
CA SER A 106 6.05 15.19 -6.67
C SER A 106 7.22 15.75 -5.87
N MET A 107 7.30 17.08 -5.72
CA MET A 107 8.35 17.74 -4.91
C MET A 107 8.30 17.35 -3.42
N VAL A 108 7.14 17.01 -2.88
CA VAL A 108 6.97 16.56 -1.50
C VAL A 108 6.93 15.03 -1.36
N GLY A 109 7.18 14.30 -2.46
CA GLY A 109 7.32 12.85 -2.45
C GLY A 109 6.01 12.06 -2.29
N VAL A 110 4.84 12.69 -2.48
CA VAL A 110 3.56 11.99 -2.38
C VAL A 110 3.28 11.23 -3.68
N THR A 111 3.12 9.92 -3.57
CA THR A 111 2.93 9.00 -4.69
C THR A 111 1.47 8.65 -4.95
N GLY A 112 0.67 8.58 -3.90
CA GLY A 112 -0.76 8.30 -3.93
C GLY A 112 -1.47 8.96 -2.76
N SER A 113 -2.79 8.96 -2.80
CA SER A 113 -3.62 9.43 -1.69
C SER A 113 -5.03 8.89 -1.81
N MET A 114 -5.55 8.37 -0.72
CA MET A 114 -6.93 7.91 -0.63
C MET A 114 -7.84 9.06 -0.22
N GLY A 115 -8.94 9.26 -0.96
CA GLY A 115 -9.98 10.23 -0.66
C GLY A 115 -11.07 9.66 0.25
N PRO A 116 -11.12 10.06 1.54
CA PRO A 116 -11.97 9.40 2.55
C PRO A 116 -13.47 9.60 2.31
N PHE A 117 -13.85 10.58 1.50
CA PHE A 117 -15.27 10.96 1.34
C PHE A 117 -15.98 10.28 0.17
N PHE A 118 -15.23 9.79 -0.82
CA PHE A 118 -15.82 9.38 -2.11
C PHE A 118 -15.45 7.94 -2.52
N CYS A 119 -14.80 7.18 -1.64
CA CYS A 119 -14.33 5.83 -1.93
C CYS A 119 -13.54 5.79 -3.25
N GLU A 120 -12.60 6.72 -3.41
CA GLU A 120 -11.70 6.82 -4.55
C GLU A 120 -10.29 7.17 -4.08
N PHE A 121 -9.31 6.83 -4.87
CA PHE A 121 -7.95 7.25 -4.61
C PHE A 121 -7.32 7.90 -5.84
N THR A 122 -6.29 8.66 -5.60
CA THR A 122 -5.55 9.39 -6.63
C THR A 122 -4.11 8.92 -6.66
N LEU A 123 -3.55 8.83 -7.84
CA LEU A 123 -2.14 8.51 -8.06
C LEU A 123 -1.42 9.70 -8.69
N ASN A 124 -0.16 9.87 -8.32
CA ASN A 124 0.69 10.88 -8.89
C ASN A 124 0.96 10.56 -10.37
N GLY A 125 0.77 11.54 -11.25
CA GLY A 125 0.98 11.37 -12.69
C GLY A 125 2.45 11.20 -13.11
N ASP A 126 3.41 11.59 -12.24
CA ASP A 126 4.85 11.45 -12.46
C ASP A 126 5.44 10.14 -11.92
N LEU A 127 4.57 9.21 -11.46
CA LEU A 127 5.05 7.90 -11.00
C LEU A 127 5.86 7.20 -12.09
N LEU A 128 7.03 6.70 -11.70
CA LEU A 128 7.79 5.82 -12.57
C LEU A 128 6.97 4.55 -12.88
N PRO A 129 7.03 4.03 -14.10
CA PRO A 129 6.29 2.83 -14.48
C PRO A 129 6.52 1.64 -13.53
N VAL A 130 7.71 1.50 -12.99
CA VAL A 130 8.04 0.43 -12.03
C VAL A 130 7.34 0.61 -10.69
N ASN A 131 7.04 1.83 -10.26
CA ASN A 131 6.41 2.10 -8.96
C ASN A 131 4.89 2.04 -9.03
N TYR A 132 4.30 2.28 -10.20
CA TYR A 132 2.86 2.42 -10.36
C TYR A 132 2.06 1.21 -9.84
N PRO A 133 2.40 -0.06 -10.16
CA PRO A 133 1.63 -1.21 -9.68
C PRO A 133 1.60 -1.34 -8.16
N ALA A 134 2.76 -1.18 -7.49
CA ALA A 134 2.84 -1.27 -6.04
C ALA A 134 2.10 -0.11 -5.36
N THR A 135 2.23 1.12 -5.89
CA THR A 135 1.49 2.27 -5.37
C THR A 135 -0.02 2.08 -5.55
N TYR A 136 -0.47 1.56 -6.71
CA TYR A 136 -1.86 1.23 -6.94
C TYR A 136 -2.39 0.23 -5.90
N ALA A 137 -1.66 -0.85 -5.65
CA ALA A 137 -2.05 -1.88 -4.68
C ALA A 137 -2.06 -1.35 -3.24
N HIS A 138 -1.16 -0.44 -2.90
CA HIS A 138 -1.07 0.25 -1.62
C HIS A 138 -2.29 1.16 -1.38
N GLU A 139 -2.62 2.03 -2.34
CA GLU A 139 -3.79 2.91 -2.23
C GLU A 139 -5.11 2.12 -2.22
N LEU A 140 -5.15 1.00 -2.92
CA LEU A 140 -6.29 0.10 -2.85
C LEU A 140 -6.43 -0.52 -1.45
N ALA A 141 -5.33 -0.85 -0.74
CA ALA A 141 -5.41 -1.29 0.64
C ALA A 141 -6.06 -0.23 1.54
N HIS A 142 -5.69 1.04 1.37
CA HIS A 142 -6.35 2.13 2.08
C HIS A 142 -7.85 2.21 1.74
N LEU A 143 -8.22 2.04 0.48
CA LEU A 143 -9.63 2.01 0.07
C LEU A 143 -10.40 0.87 0.74
N LEU A 144 -9.74 -0.26 1.03
CA LEU A 144 -10.31 -1.39 1.75
C LEU A 144 -10.36 -1.19 3.27
N GLY A 145 -10.01 0.01 3.75
CA GLY A 145 -10.11 0.42 5.15
C GLY A 145 -8.81 0.29 5.95
N ILE A 146 -7.71 -0.10 5.34
CA ILE A 146 -6.41 -0.20 6.04
C ILE A 146 -5.86 1.21 6.25
N THR A 147 -5.67 1.59 7.51
CA THR A 147 -5.15 2.92 7.88
C THR A 147 -3.66 2.92 8.19
N SER A 148 -3.08 1.74 8.43
CA SER A 148 -1.65 1.59 8.71
C SER A 148 -0.85 1.55 7.42
N GLU A 149 0.11 2.47 7.27
CA GLU A 149 1.05 2.52 6.14
C GLU A 149 1.88 1.22 6.03
N ALA A 150 2.30 0.67 7.18
CA ALA A 150 3.06 -0.57 7.21
C ALA A 150 2.23 -1.76 6.69
N GLU A 151 0.95 -1.83 7.08
CA GLU A 151 0.05 -2.87 6.58
C GLU A 151 -0.29 -2.65 5.10
N ALA A 152 -0.50 -1.41 4.65
CA ALA A 152 -0.76 -1.10 3.25
C ALA A 152 0.43 -1.50 2.35
N ASN A 153 1.67 -1.21 2.79
CA ASN A 153 2.89 -1.66 2.12
C ASN A 153 3.00 -3.19 2.09
N PHE A 154 2.70 -3.85 3.20
CA PHE A 154 2.69 -5.32 3.27
C PHE A 154 1.66 -5.93 2.31
N TYR A 155 0.46 -5.36 2.23
CA TYR A 155 -0.57 -5.85 1.31
C TYR A 155 -0.20 -5.61 -0.15
N ALA A 156 0.35 -4.44 -0.47
CA ALA A 156 0.85 -4.16 -1.81
C ALA A 156 1.92 -5.17 -2.23
N TYR A 157 2.86 -5.47 -1.34
CA TYR A 157 3.86 -6.52 -1.56
C TYR A 157 3.21 -7.89 -1.79
N GLN A 158 2.31 -8.31 -0.90
CA GLN A 158 1.65 -9.62 -0.99
C GLN A 158 0.86 -9.78 -2.28
N VAL A 159 0.21 -8.72 -2.73
CA VAL A 159 -0.60 -8.73 -3.95
C VAL A 159 0.28 -8.71 -5.20
N CYS A 160 1.19 -7.75 -5.29
CA CYS A 160 2.00 -7.58 -6.50
C CYS A 160 2.94 -8.77 -6.75
N THR A 161 3.56 -9.33 -5.70
CA THR A 161 4.50 -10.47 -5.86
C THR A 161 3.82 -11.76 -6.31
N ARG A 162 2.49 -11.88 -6.19
CA ARG A 162 1.69 -13.02 -6.67
C ARG A 162 1.15 -12.83 -8.09
N SER A 163 1.37 -11.69 -8.70
CA SER A 163 0.94 -11.46 -10.08
C SER A 163 1.70 -12.36 -11.07
N GLU A 164 1.00 -12.81 -12.10
CA GLU A 164 1.62 -13.51 -13.22
C GLU A 164 2.37 -12.54 -14.15
N ALA A 165 1.97 -11.27 -14.15
CA ALA A 165 2.63 -10.22 -14.92
C ALA A 165 3.96 -9.82 -14.28
N MET A 166 5.08 -10.10 -14.94
CA MET A 166 6.43 -9.87 -14.45
C MET A 166 6.66 -8.42 -13.99
N GLY A 167 6.16 -7.43 -14.74
CA GLY A 167 6.29 -6.01 -14.37
C GLY A 167 5.59 -5.66 -13.06
N ILE A 168 4.43 -6.24 -12.79
CA ILE A 168 3.69 -6.06 -11.53
C ILE A 168 4.44 -6.76 -10.41
N ARG A 169 4.90 -7.99 -10.64
CA ARG A 169 5.68 -8.76 -9.66
C ARG A 169 6.98 -8.04 -9.28
N PHE A 170 7.71 -7.57 -10.26
CA PHE A 170 8.94 -6.80 -10.02
C PHE A 170 8.65 -5.52 -9.23
N SER A 171 7.59 -4.78 -9.56
CA SER A 171 7.14 -3.61 -8.80
C SER A 171 6.92 -3.93 -7.32
N GLY A 172 6.28 -5.06 -7.01
CA GLY A 172 6.05 -5.49 -5.64
C GLY A 172 7.36 -5.71 -4.85
N TYR A 173 8.33 -6.39 -5.44
CA TYR A 173 9.64 -6.55 -4.80
C TYR A 173 10.40 -5.22 -4.73
N PHE A 174 10.39 -4.44 -5.80
CA PHE A 174 11.12 -3.18 -5.88
C PHE A 174 10.61 -2.14 -4.86
N SER A 175 9.31 -2.11 -4.58
CA SER A 175 8.70 -1.13 -3.68
C SER A 175 9.22 -1.19 -2.24
N ILE A 176 9.53 -2.39 -1.74
CA ILE A 176 10.02 -2.54 -0.36
C ILE A 176 11.55 -2.46 -0.26
N LEU A 177 12.27 -2.42 -1.37
CA LEU A 177 13.73 -2.28 -1.36
C LEU A 177 14.16 -1.00 -0.63
N GLY A 178 13.49 0.12 -0.92
CA GLY A 178 13.75 1.41 -0.24
C GLY A 178 13.50 1.34 1.26
N LEU A 179 12.44 0.68 1.68
CA LEU A 179 12.11 0.49 3.11
C LEU A 179 13.16 -0.38 3.81
N SER A 180 13.61 -1.45 3.15
CA SER A 180 14.66 -2.33 3.68
C SER A 180 15.99 -1.61 3.86
N LEU A 181 16.38 -0.77 2.90
CA LEU A 181 17.61 0.01 2.97
C LEU A 181 17.60 1.05 4.10
N ILE A 182 16.47 1.68 4.38
CA ILE A 182 16.33 2.64 5.49
C ILE A 182 16.52 1.93 6.83
N HIS A 183 15.94 0.75 7.01
CA HIS A 183 16.08 -0.03 8.25
C HIS A 183 17.49 -0.61 8.44
N ILE A 184 18.21 -0.91 7.37
CA ILE A 184 19.60 -1.38 7.44
C ILE A 184 20.54 -0.22 7.78
N SER A 185 20.26 0.99 7.30
CA SER A 185 21.12 2.17 7.53
C SER A 185 20.89 2.89 8.87
N GLU A 186 19.78 2.65 9.56
CA GLU A 186 19.45 3.26 10.86
C GLU A 186 19.13 2.25 11.98
N PRO A 187 19.93 1.21 12.25
CA PRO A 187 19.62 0.27 13.34
C PRO A 187 19.72 0.88 14.73
N THR A 188 20.26 2.10 14.87
CA THR A 188 20.62 2.71 16.15
C THR A 188 19.58 3.65 16.74
N ARG A 189 18.55 4.08 16.02
CA ARG A 189 17.56 5.03 16.53
C ARG A 189 16.42 4.42 17.34
N LEU A 190 16.11 3.15 17.13
CA LEU A 190 15.04 2.45 17.88
C LEU A 190 15.46 1.95 19.27
N GLY A 191 16.76 1.95 19.58
CA GLY A 191 17.30 1.55 20.89
C GLY A 191 17.41 2.66 21.93
N MET A 192 17.02 3.90 21.61
CA MET A 192 17.17 5.05 22.53
C MET A 192 15.87 5.60 23.10
N ILE A 193 14.76 4.84 22.99
CA ILE A 193 13.52 5.14 23.71
C ILE A 193 13.17 3.92 24.56
N SER A 194 13.90 3.80 25.64
CA SER A 194 13.54 2.98 26.81
C SER A 194 13.50 3.86 28.06
#